data_aa0e152d4d5a45558b09c1ff3a07c30f
#
_entry.id   aa0e152d4d5a45558b09c1ff3a07c30f
#
_cell.length_a   1.000
_cell.length_b   1.000
_cell.length_c   1.000
_cell.angle_alpha   90.00
_cell.angle_beta   90.00
_cell.angle_gamma   90.00
#
_symmetry.space_group_name_H-M   'P 1'
#
loop_
_entity.id
_entity.type
_entity.pdbx_description
1 polymer ?
#
loop_
_entity_poly.entity_id
_entity_poly.type
_entity_poly.pdbx_seq_one_letter_code
_entity_poly.pdbx_strand_id
1 'polypeptide(L)'
;MTKAELNKFKQILEARRNELAHVLRNREAIAIEKSPDALDEVQHAAERELAIRNLDRESSLLRQVKLALTRIDDGTFGACLHCEEDINPKRLNAVPWAPYCIQCQEIADRVITGDQAEEFEDALVHAA
;
A
#
# COMPACT_ATOMS: atom_id res chain seq x y z
N MET A 1 19.25 9.52 7.30
CA MET A 1 18.16 10.03 8.15
C MET A 1 18.56 10.02 9.62
N THR A 2 18.18 11.06 10.33
CA THR A 2 18.38 11.11 11.77
C THR A 2 17.38 10.21 12.49
N LYS A 3 17.72 9.86 13.74
CA LYS A 3 16.85 9.06 14.60
C LYS A 3 15.50 9.75 14.85
N ALA A 4 15.51 11.09 14.95
CA ALA A 4 14.30 11.89 15.13
C ALA A 4 13.39 11.84 13.89
N GLU A 5 13.97 11.88 12.70
CA GLU A 5 13.23 11.76 11.45
C GLU A 5 12.61 10.37 11.29
N LEU A 6 13.36 9.33 11.62
CA LEU A 6 12.84 7.95 11.58
C LEU A 6 11.69 7.76 12.57
N ASN A 7 11.78 8.31 13.77
CA ASN A 7 10.70 8.25 14.75
C ASN A 7 9.46 8.98 14.27
N LYS A 8 9.62 10.11 13.60
CA LYS A 8 8.51 10.87 13.00
C LYS A 8 7.79 10.04 11.95
N PHE A 9 8.52 9.43 11.02
CA PHE A 9 7.96 8.57 10.01
C PHE A 9 7.31 7.32 10.62
N LYS A 10 7.91 6.75 11.63
CA LYS A 10 7.36 5.59 12.35
C LYS A 10 5.99 5.92 12.94
N GLN A 11 5.84 7.06 13.59
CA GLN A 11 4.57 7.50 14.18
C GLN A 11 3.50 7.71 13.10
N ILE A 12 3.86 8.35 11.99
CA ILE A 12 2.94 8.58 10.86
C ILE A 12 2.47 7.25 10.28
N LEU A 13 3.40 6.32 10.06
CA LEU A 13 3.10 5.00 9.51
C LEU A 13 2.26 4.14 10.45
N GLU A 14 2.54 4.17 11.74
CA GLU A 14 1.75 3.43 12.74
C GLU A 14 0.31 3.95 12.79
N ALA A 15 0.13 5.28 12.77
CA ALA A 15 -1.19 5.89 12.74
C ALA A 15 -1.96 5.50 11.47
N ARG A 16 -1.29 5.51 10.33
CA ARG A 16 -1.90 5.13 9.05
C ARG A 16 -2.25 3.64 9.03
N ARG A 17 -1.37 2.79 9.56
CA ARG A 17 -1.64 1.35 9.69
C ARG A 17 -2.90 1.09 10.51
N ASN A 18 -3.02 1.74 11.66
CA ASN A 18 -4.16 1.56 12.56
C ASN A 18 -5.45 2.05 11.90
N GLU A 19 -5.41 3.17 11.21
CA GLU A 19 -6.55 3.73 10.48
C GLU A 19 -7.01 2.78 9.37
N LEU A 20 -6.09 2.30 8.55
CA LEU A 20 -6.40 1.37 7.46
C LEU A 20 -6.94 0.03 7.97
N ALA A 21 -6.34 -0.50 9.03
CA ALA A 21 -6.80 -1.76 9.64
C ALA A 21 -8.23 -1.61 10.18
N HIS A 22 -8.54 -0.48 10.78
CA HIS A 22 -9.89 -0.19 11.29
C HIS A 22 -10.92 -0.09 10.16
N VAL A 23 -10.59 0.67 9.11
CA VAL A 23 -11.47 0.85 7.94
C VAL A 23 -11.74 -0.48 7.24
N LEU A 24 -10.72 -1.32 7.07
CA LEU A 24 -10.87 -2.64 6.45
C LEU A 24 -11.78 -3.56 7.25
N ARG A 25 -11.64 -3.58 8.57
CA ARG A 25 -12.52 -4.39 9.45
C ARG A 25 -13.96 -3.93 9.36
N ASN A 26 -14.20 -2.62 9.35
CA ASN A 26 -15.56 -2.07 9.25
C ASN A 26 -16.21 -2.38 7.91
N ARG A 27 -15.47 -2.30 6.82
CA ARG A 27 -15.99 -2.61 5.47
C ARG A 27 -16.32 -4.08 5.31
N GLU A 28 -15.51 -4.97 5.85
CA GLU A 28 -15.79 -6.40 5.85
C GLU A 28 -17.08 -6.71 6.63
N ALA A 29 -17.26 -6.11 7.80
CA ALA A 29 -18.47 -6.28 8.61
C ALA A 29 -19.71 -5.79 7.85
N ILE A 30 -19.64 -4.62 7.21
CA ILE A 30 -20.74 -4.05 6.44
C ILE A 30 -21.09 -4.94 5.23
N ALA A 31 -20.09 -5.48 4.55
CA ALA A 31 -20.31 -6.35 3.40
C ALA A 31 -21.02 -7.66 3.78
N ILE A 32 -20.76 -8.18 4.97
CA ILE A 32 -21.38 -9.41 5.48
C ILE A 32 -22.84 -9.15 5.89
N GLU A 33 -23.16 -7.98 6.46
CA GLU A 33 -24.49 -7.64 6.96
C GLU A 33 -25.52 -7.28 5.89
N LYS A 34 -25.09 -6.89 4.69
CA LYS A 34 -26.00 -6.49 3.61
C LYS A 34 -26.57 -7.70 2.87
N SER A 35 -27.86 -7.99 3.11
CA SER A 35 -28.64 -8.91 2.28
C SER A 35 -29.16 -8.16 1.05
N PRO A 36 -28.85 -8.59 -0.19
CA PRO A 36 -29.37 -7.93 -1.38
C PRO A 36 -30.87 -8.20 -1.58
N ASP A 37 -31.63 -7.13 -1.86
CA ASP A 37 -33.02 -7.23 -2.31
C ASP A 37 -33.03 -7.70 -3.79
N ALA A 38 -34.00 -8.54 -4.13
CA ALA A 38 -34.10 -9.13 -5.47
C ALA A 38 -34.29 -8.11 -6.60
N LEU A 39 -34.82 -6.92 -6.30
CA LEU A 39 -35.08 -5.86 -7.27
C LEU A 39 -33.83 -5.07 -7.68
N ASP A 40 -32.77 -5.15 -6.86
CA ASP A 40 -31.55 -4.35 -7.03
C ASP A 40 -30.31 -5.20 -7.28
N GLU A 41 -30.46 -6.43 -7.80
CA GLU A 41 -29.35 -7.36 -8.01
C GLU A 41 -28.22 -6.79 -8.86
N VAL A 42 -28.56 -6.09 -9.97
CA VAL A 42 -27.56 -5.50 -10.86
C VAL A 42 -26.81 -4.35 -10.17
N GLN A 43 -27.54 -3.52 -9.44
CA GLN A 43 -26.96 -2.40 -8.69
C GLN A 43 -26.10 -2.91 -7.54
N HIS A 44 -26.55 -3.94 -6.81
CA HIS A 44 -25.77 -4.57 -5.74
C HIS A 44 -24.51 -5.26 -6.26
N ALA A 45 -24.56 -5.87 -7.46
CA ALA A 45 -23.39 -6.46 -8.08
C ALA A 45 -22.33 -5.41 -8.40
N ALA A 46 -22.74 -4.26 -8.95
CA ALA A 46 -21.83 -3.14 -9.25
C ALA A 46 -21.23 -2.53 -7.97
N GLU A 47 -22.06 -2.34 -6.94
CA GLU A 47 -21.62 -1.85 -5.62
C GLU A 47 -20.64 -2.82 -4.96
N ARG A 48 -20.91 -4.11 -5.08
CA ARG A 48 -20.04 -5.17 -4.54
C ARG A 48 -18.68 -5.17 -5.24
N GLU A 49 -18.67 -5.06 -6.58
CA GLU A 49 -17.42 -4.94 -7.35
C GLU A 49 -16.60 -3.73 -6.92
N LEU A 50 -17.24 -2.57 -6.77
CA LEU A 50 -16.58 -1.36 -6.32
C LEU A 50 -16.02 -1.53 -4.90
N ALA A 51 -16.79 -2.13 -4.00
CA ALA A 51 -16.37 -2.40 -2.64
C ALA A 51 -15.15 -3.34 -2.60
N ILE A 52 -15.14 -4.38 -3.43
CA ILE A 52 -14.01 -5.31 -3.54
C ILE A 52 -12.76 -4.59 -4.05
N ARG A 53 -12.87 -3.75 -5.07
CA ARG A 53 -11.75 -2.97 -5.58
C ARG A 53 -11.18 -2.02 -4.53
N ASN A 54 -12.06 -1.36 -3.77
CA ASN A 54 -11.65 -0.47 -2.69
C ASN A 54 -10.94 -1.24 -1.56
N LEU A 55 -11.45 -2.42 -1.20
CA LEU A 55 -10.82 -3.31 -0.23
C LEU A 55 -9.43 -3.76 -0.70
N ASP A 56 -9.30 -4.14 -1.97
CA ASP A 56 -8.03 -4.55 -2.55
C ASP A 56 -7.01 -3.41 -2.53
N ARG A 57 -7.43 -2.20 -2.86
CA ARG A 57 -6.57 -1.01 -2.85
C ARG A 57 -6.10 -0.70 -1.44
N GLU A 58 -7.00 -0.70 -0.47
CA GLU A 58 -6.69 -0.41 0.93
C GLU A 58 -5.85 -1.51 1.58
N SER A 59 -6.11 -2.77 1.23
CA SER A 59 -5.30 -3.90 1.67
C SER A 59 -3.87 -3.81 1.14
N SER A 60 -3.72 -3.43 -0.12
CA SER A 60 -2.40 -3.22 -0.74
C SER A 60 -1.66 -2.07 -0.07
N LEU A 61 -2.35 -0.97 0.21
CA LEU A 61 -1.77 0.18 0.91
C LEU A 61 -1.34 -0.21 2.34
N LEU A 62 -2.17 -0.94 3.06
CA LEU A 62 -1.83 -1.43 4.40
C LEU A 62 -0.58 -2.29 4.38
N ARG A 63 -0.45 -3.17 3.38
CA ARG A 63 0.73 -4.01 3.19
C ARG A 63 1.98 -3.16 2.98
N GLN A 64 1.89 -2.13 2.13
CA GLN A 64 3.00 -1.20 1.89
C GLN A 64 3.40 -0.44 3.16
N VAL A 65 2.43 -0.01 3.95
CA VAL A 65 2.67 0.67 5.23
C VAL A 65 3.39 -0.26 6.21
N LYS A 66 2.95 -1.50 6.33
CA LYS A 66 3.59 -2.51 7.19
C LYS A 66 5.02 -2.80 6.76
N LEU A 67 5.26 -2.92 5.46
CA LEU A 67 6.60 -3.13 4.92
C LEU A 67 7.51 -1.94 5.19
N ALA A 68 6.98 -0.73 5.10
CA ALA A 68 7.73 0.48 5.45
C ALA A 68 8.14 0.49 6.93
N LEU A 69 7.25 0.08 7.83
CA LEU A 69 7.55 -0.06 9.26
C LEU A 69 8.65 -1.10 9.49
N THR A 70 8.61 -2.22 8.78
CA THR A 70 9.65 -3.24 8.84
C THR A 70 11.00 -2.68 8.41
N ARG A 71 11.02 -1.86 7.34
CA ARG A 71 12.27 -1.23 6.88
C ARG A 71 12.84 -0.24 7.89
N ILE A 72 11.99 0.43 8.66
CA ILE A 72 12.47 1.30 9.76
C ILE A 72 13.20 0.46 10.81
N ASP A 73 12.63 -0.70 11.18
CA ASP A 73 13.23 -1.60 12.14
C ASP A 73 14.54 -2.23 11.62
N ASP A 74 14.60 -2.53 10.33
CA ASP A 74 15.79 -3.11 9.69
C ASP A 74 16.88 -2.08 9.37
N GLY A 75 16.56 -0.78 9.46
CA GLY A 75 17.49 0.29 9.13
C GLY A 75 17.65 0.56 7.64
N THR A 76 16.73 0.06 6.81
CA THR A 76 16.75 0.23 5.35
C THR A 76 15.71 1.24 4.84
N PHE A 77 14.99 1.88 5.74
CA PHE A 77 13.97 2.87 5.37
C PHE A 77 14.58 4.06 4.63
N GLY A 78 13.90 4.51 3.57
CA GLY A 78 14.33 5.64 2.77
C GLY A 78 15.16 5.27 1.55
N ALA A 79 15.53 4.00 1.40
CA ALA A 79 16.24 3.51 0.23
C ALA A 79 15.25 2.86 -0.76
N CYS A 80 15.44 3.12 -2.04
CA CYS A 80 14.64 2.49 -3.09
C CYS A 80 14.91 0.98 -3.11
N LEU A 81 13.86 0.17 -3.16
CA LEU A 81 13.99 -1.29 -3.20
C LEU A 81 14.56 -1.83 -4.51
N HIS A 82 14.50 -1.04 -5.58
CA HIS A 82 14.97 -1.47 -6.90
C HIS A 82 16.39 -1.01 -7.19
N CYS A 83 16.68 0.29 -7.07
CA CYS A 83 18.02 0.84 -7.40
C CYS A 83 18.91 1.06 -6.17
N GLU A 84 18.37 0.87 -4.97
CA GLU A 84 19.07 1.02 -3.68
C GLU A 84 19.54 2.44 -3.37
N GLU A 85 19.21 3.41 -4.22
CA GLU A 85 19.51 4.81 -3.96
C GLU A 85 18.48 5.44 -3.00
N ASP A 86 18.88 6.52 -2.37
CA ASP A 86 18.00 7.23 -1.45
C ASP A 86 16.79 7.83 -2.17
N ILE A 87 15.61 7.62 -1.59
CA ILE A 87 14.38 8.23 -2.07
C ILE A 87 14.39 9.71 -1.66
N ASN A 88 13.95 10.58 -2.58
CA ASN A 88 13.88 12.02 -2.30
C ASN A 88 13.04 12.29 -1.04
N PRO A 89 13.56 13.07 -0.07
CA PRO A 89 12.81 13.38 1.15
C PRO A 89 11.43 14.01 0.91
N LYS A 90 11.26 14.77 -0.15
CA LYS A 90 9.96 15.34 -0.51
C LYS A 90 8.95 14.26 -0.86
N ARG A 91 9.40 13.22 -1.55
CA ARG A 91 8.56 12.07 -1.87
C ARG A 91 8.18 11.28 -0.61
N LEU A 92 9.12 11.07 0.29
CA LEU A 92 8.86 10.40 1.56
C LEU A 92 7.90 11.18 2.45
N ASN A 93 7.98 12.51 2.44
CA ASN A 93 7.03 13.35 3.19
C ASN A 93 5.61 13.23 2.63
N ALA A 94 5.46 13.09 1.32
CA ALA A 94 4.16 12.92 0.68
C ALA A 94 3.65 11.48 0.77
N VAL A 95 4.54 10.50 0.58
CA VAL A 95 4.22 9.06 0.55
C VAL A 95 5.23 8.31 1.44
N PRO A 96 5.03 8.30 2.77
CA PRO A 96 6.01 7.67 3.68
C PRO A 96 6.22 6.18 3.45
N TRP A 97 5.24 5.50 2.85
CA TRP A 97 5.33 4.06 2.54
C TRP A 97 5.94 3.78 1.17
N ALA A 98 6.43 4.79 0.44
CA ALA A 98 6.95 4.62 -0.92
C ALA A 98 8.09 3.60 -0.95
N PRO A 99 7.96 2.50 -1.73
CA PRO A 99 9.01 1.49 -1.85
C PRO A 99 10.08 1.87 -2.87
N TYR A 100 9.77 2.79 -3.80
CA TYR A 100 10.64 3.15 -4.92
C TYR A 100 10.84 4.66 -5.02
N CYS A 101 11.99 5.05 -5.60
CA CYS A 101 12.16 6.43 -6.07
C CYS A 101 11.21 6.69 -7.26
N ILE A 102 11.08 7.95 -7.66
CA ILE A 102 10.15 8.34 -8.73
C ILE A 102 10.45 7.59 -10.03
N GLN A 103 11.72 7.47 -10.40
CA GLN A 103 12.14 6.79 -11.64
C GLN A 103 11.77 5.31 -11.63
N CYS A 104 12.05 4.62 -10.53
CA CYS A 104 11.73 3.19 -10.39
C CYS A 104 10.23 2.96 -10.29
N GLN A 105 9.50 3.89 -9.67
CA GLN A 105 8.03 3.81 -9.62
C GLN A 105 7.43 3.95 -11.02
N GLU A 106 7.94 4.83 -11.85
CA GLU A 106 7.50 4.96 -13.24
C GLU A 106 7.74 3.68 -14.03
N ILE A 107 8.87 3.03 -13.81
CA ILE A 107 9.17 1.74 -14.44
C ILE A 107 8.19 0.68 -13.95
N ALA A 108 7.92 0.62 -12.65
CA ALA A 108 6.95 -0.32 -12.07
C ALA A 108 5.55 -0.12 -12.63
N ASP A 109 5.12 1.12 -12.78
CA ASP A 109 3.80 1.46 -13.33
C ASP A 109 3.67 1.03 -14.80
N ARG A 110 4.72 1.15 -15.59
CA ARG A 110 4.75 0.65 -16.96
C ARG A 110 4.68 -0.87 -17.04
N VAL A 111 5.34 -1.55 -16.12
CA VAL A 111 5.38 -3.02 -16.05
C VAL A 111 4.03 -3.58 -15.63
N ILE A 112 3.32 -2.90 -14.71
CA ILE A 112 1.97 -3.31 -14.26
C ILE A 112 0.97 -3.31 -15.43
N THR A 113 1.19 -2.46 -16.45
CA THR A 113 0.34 -2.44 -17.65
C THR A 113 0.80 -3.41 -18.74
N GLY A 114 1.88 -4.20 -18.51
CA GLY A 114 2.45 -5.14 -19.47
C GLY A 114 2.71 -6.52 -18.87
N ASP A 115 3.25 -7.43 -19.71
CA ASP A 115 3.46 -8.85 -19.39
C ASP A 115 4.58 -9.13 -18.35
N GLN A 116 5.26 -8.10 -17.87
CA GLN A 116 6.39 -8.23 -16.92
C GLN A 116 6.04 -7.84 -15.48
N ALA A 117 4.75 -7.68 -15.19
CA ALA A 117 4.30 -7.30 -13.86
C ALA A 117 4.69 -8.31 -12.78
N GLU A 118 4.66 -9.60 -13.10
CA GLU A 118 4.98 -10.69 -12.19
C GLU A 118 6.45 -10.67 -11.75
N GLU A 119 7.37 -10.38 -12.65
CA GLU A 119 8.80 -10.30 -12.34
C GLU A 119 9.11 -9.17 -11.34
N PHE A 120 8.39 -8.08 -11.44
CA PHE A 120 8.58 -6.92 -10.57
C PHE A 120 8.02 -7.17 -9.17
N GLU A 121 6.89 -7.85 -9.05
CA GLU A 121 6.32 -8.25 -7.78
C GLU A 121 7.21 -9.26 -7.06
N ASP A 122 7.78 -10.23 -7.79
CA ASP A 122 8.73 -11.20 -7.24
C ASP A 122 9.98 -10.50 -6.71
N ALA A 123 10.49 -9.49 -7.41
CA ALA A 123 11.63 -8.69 -6.95
C ALA A 123 11.30 -7.95 -5.65
N LEU A 124 10.07 -7.47 -5.48
CA LEU A 124 9.58 -6.84 -4.25
C LEU A 124 9.55 -7.81 -3.07
N VAL A 125 9.08 -9.01 -3.29
CA VAL A 125 8.98 -10.05 -2.27
C VAL A 125 10.37 -10.52 -1.82
N HIS A 126 11.30 -10.65 -2.76
CA HIS A 126 12.67 -11.07 -2.46
C HIS A 126 13.55 -9.96 -1.88
N ALA A 127 13.20 -8.69 -2.09
CA ALA A 127 13.90 -7.55 -1.51
C ALA A 127 13.50 -7.26 -0.05
N ALA A 128 12.42 -7.84 0.41
CA ALA A 128 12.00 -7.77 1.81
C ALA A 128 12.65 -8.91 2.62
#